data_c86a5c0c1b8639a4b06306f7d1e91f22
#
_entry.id   c86a5c0c1b8639a4b06306f7d1e91f22
#
_cell.length_a   1.000
_cell.length_b   1.000
_cell.length_c   1.000
_cell.angle_alpha   90.00
_cell.angle_beta   90.00
_cell.angle_gamma   90.00
#
_symmetry.space_group_name_H-M   'P 1'
#
loop_
_entity.id
_entity.type
_entity.pdbx_description
1 polymer ?
#
loop_
_entity_poly.entity_id
_entity_poly.type
_entity_poly.pdbx_seq_one_letter_code
_entity_poly.pdbx_strand_id
1 'polypeptide(L)'
;MGRTDLSATFTKIALWQQTQFRKIVYLDADTMPLRAPDELFDVTVPFAAAPELGFPDCFNSGVMVLEPSSEIYGQLLYLAIQGVSFDGGDQGLLNIHFNSFHRLSFMYNVELYRSYRLYMPALKHYKEKLTVIHFIGKEKPWDLKGKMPWDQSAYAEFYCELVEKWWVVYNSLAVEEV
;
A
#
# COMPACT_ATOMS: atom_id res chain seq x y z
N MET A 1 -0.68 21.70 -15.18
CA MET A 1 0.07 22.08 -13.98
C MET A 1 0.84 20.84 -13.54
N GLY A 2 2.17 20.81 -13.72
CA GLY A 2 2.99 19.65 -13.36
C GLY A 2 3.13 19.59 -11.82
N ARG A 3 2.63 18.55 -11.24
CA ARG A 3 2.92 18.20 -9.83
C ARG A 3 4.33 17.64 -9.79
N THR A 4 5.28 18.40 -9.26
CA THR A 4 6.69 18.00 -9.13
C THR A 4 6.91 16.86 -8.13
N ASP A 5 5.93 16.61 -7.25
CA ASP A 5 5.89 15.48 -6.31
C ASP A 5 5.62 14.13 -7.01
N LEU A 6 5.11 14.15 -8.25
CA LEU A 6 4.76 12.94 -8.99
C LEU A 6 5.95 12.30 -9.70
N SER A 7 7.05 13.02 -9.92
CA SER A 7 8.26 12.42 -10.52
C SER A 7 8.86 11.32 -9.62
N ALA A 8 8.69 11.42 -8.32
CA ALA A 8 9.13 10.41 -7.36
C ALA A 8 8.22 9.17 -7.35
N THR A 9 6.91 9.33 -7.62
CA THR A 9 5.95 8.22 -7.64
C THR A 9 6.22 7.24 -8.78
N PHE A 10 6.70 7.73 -9.92
CA PHE A 10 7.03 6.85 -11.04
C PHE A 10 8.28 5.98 -10.81
N THR A 11 9.06 6.21 -9.76
CA THR A 11 10.16 5.29 -9.38
C THR A 11 9.65 3.88 -9.06
N LYS A 12 8.38 3.74 -8.67
CA LYS A 12 7.75 2.44 -8.40
C LYS A 12 7.74 1.52 -9.63
N ILE A 13 7.67 2.06 -10.84
CA ILE A 13 7.75 1.25 -12.07
C ILE A 13 9.11 0.56 -12.25
N ALA A 14 10.18 1.06 -11.60
CA ALA A 14 11.49 0.42 -11.62
C ALA A 14 11.53 -0.96 -10.95
N LEU A 15 10.48 -1.34 -10.22
CA LEU A 15 10.31 -2.70 -9.70
C LEU A 15 10.32 -3.74 -10.83
N TRP A 16 9.71 -3.42 -11.97
CA TRP A 16 9.70 -4.32 -13.14
C TRP A 16 11.05 -4.46 -13.83
N GLN A 17 11.99 -3.55 -13.58
CA GLN A 17 13.36 -3.65 -14.08
C GLN A 17 14.23 -4.63 -13.25
N GLN A 18 13.79 -5.04 -12.06
CA GLN A 18 14.55 -5.88 -11.14
C GLN A 18 14.50 -7.37 -11.53
N THR A 19 14.87 -7.68 -12.75
CA THR A 19 14.75 -9.03 -13.38
C THR A 19 15.63 -10.11 -12.74
N GLN A 20 16.53 -9.77 -11.82
CA GLN A 20 17.27 -10.73 -11.01
C GLN A 20 16.39 -11.45 -9.97
N PHE A 21 15.20 -10.90 -9.66
CA PHE A 21 14.21 -11.54 -8.80
C PHE A 21 13.13 -12.21 -9.64
N ARG A 22 12.72 -13.42 -9.24
CA ARG A 22 11.61 -14.12 -9.87
C ARG A 22 10.26 -13.48 -9.53
N LYS A 23 10.14 -12.99 -8.30
CA LYS A 23 8.93 -12.36 -7.76
C LYS A 23 9.28 -11.31 -6.73
N ILE A 24 8.49 -10.25 -6.69
CA ILE A 24 8.61 -9.17 -5.71
C ILE A 24 7.24 -9.00 -5.04
N VAL A 25 7.26 -8.93 -3.72
CA VAL A 25 6.16 -8.41 -2.90
C VAL A 25 6.55 -6.99 -2.51
N TYR A 26 5.81 -6.02 -3.02
CA TYR A 26 6.04 -4.60 -2.76
C TYR A 26 5.09 -4.07 -1.71
N LEU A 27 5.61 -3.24 -0.83
CA LEU A 27 4.90 -2.57 0.25
C LEU A 27 5.29 -1.09 0.25
N ASP A 28 4.33 -0.18 0.27
CA ASP A 28 4.60 1.25 0.46
C ASP A 28 5.19 1.52 1.84
N ALA A 29 5.99 2.59 1.96
CA ALA A 29 6.69 2.95 3.19
C ALA A 29 5.73 3.31 4.36
N ASP A 30 4.49 3.63 4.06
CA ASP A 30 3.42 3.91 5.03
C ASP A 30 2.48 2.71 5.26
N THR A 31 2.94 1.52 4.91
CA THR A 31 2.28 0.25 5.27
C THR A 31 2.96 -0.40 6.48
N MET A 32 2.19 -1.19 7.22
CA MET A 32 2.69 -1.97 8.36
C MET A 32 2.12 -3.38 8.32
N PRO A 33 2.94 -4.41 8.03
CA PRO A 33 2.55 -5.79 8.22
C PRO A 33 2.32 -6.08 9.71
N LEU A 34 1.17 -6.67 10.03
CA LEU A 34 0.85 -7.16 11.38
C LEU A 34 1.41 -8.57 11.60
N ARG A 35 1.70 -9.26 10.52
CA ARG A 35 2.41 -10.55 10.43
C ARG A 35 3.15 -10.63 9.09
N ALA A 36 4.10 -11.52 8.96
CA ALA A 36 4.76 -11.79 7.68
C ALA A 36 3.73 -12.31 6.66
N PRO A 37 3.58 -11.65 5.49
CA PRO A 37 2.66 -12.07 4.44
C PRO A 37 3.34 -13.00 3.42
N ASP A 38 4.09 -14.00 3.89
CA ASP A 38 4.94 -14.85 3.07
C ASP A 38 4.18 -15.62 1.98
N GLU A 39 2.90 -15.92 2.24
CA GLU A 39 1.99 -16.55 1.27
C GLU A 39 1.79 -15.72 -0.01
N LEU A 40 2.11 -14.44 0.00
CA LEU A 40 2.07 -13.61 -1.21
C LEU A 40 3.14 -14.04 -2.24
N PHE A 41 4.21 -14.68 -1.80
CA PHE A 41 5.21 -15.25 -2.73
C PHE A 41 4.69 -16.48 -3.48
N ASP A 42 3.63 -17.13 -2.98
CA ASP A 42 3.00 -18.30 -3.62
C ASP A 42 1.95 -17.91 -4.69
N VAL A 43 1.65 -16.63 -4.83
CA VAL A 43 0.75 -16.14 -5.90
C VAL A 43 1.35 -16.47 -7.26
N THR A 44 0.61 -17.21 -8.10
CA THR A 44 1.12 -17.79 -9.35
C THR A 44 0.97 -16.90 -10.59
N VAL A 45 0.30 -15.74 -10.45
CA VAL A 45 0.08 -14.81 -11.56
C VAL A 45 1.16 -13.74 -11.64
N PRO A 46 1.41 -13.17 -12.84
CA PRO A 46 2.47 -12.16 -13.04
C PRO A 46 2.23 -10.84 -12.28
N PHE A 47 0.97 -10.50 -11.99
CA PHE A 47 0.61 -9.30 -11.24
C PHE A 47 -0.64 -9.51 -10.38
N ALA A 48 -0.57 -9.09 -9.14
CA ALA A 48 -1.70 -9.09 -8.22
C ALA A 48 -1.62 -7.89 -7.27
N ALA A 49 -2.77 -7.36 -6.88
CA ALA A 49 -2.87 -6.26 -5.93
C ALA A 49 -4.17 -6.34 -5.13
N ALA A 50 -4.23 -5.68 -3.99
CA ALA A 50 -5.47 -5.53 -3.23
C ALA A 50 -6.35 -4.43 -3.86
N PRO A 51 -7.68 -4.59 -3.81
CA PRO A 51 -8.57 -3.58 -4.37
C PRO A 51 -8.46 -2.25 -3.61
N GLU A 52 -8.63 -1.15 -4.33
CA GLU A 52 -8.84 0.18 -3.76
C GLU A 52 -10.19 0.22 -3.05
N LEU A 53 -10.28 0.96 -1.94
CA LEU A 53 -11.53 1.17 -1.23
C LEU A 53 -12.28 2.36 -1.83
N GLY A 54 -13.04 2.12 -2.85
CA GLY A 54 -13.85 3.19 -3.47
C GLY A 54 -14.17 2.95 -4.94
N PHE A 55 -14.56 4.02 -5.60
CA PHE A 55 -14.84 4.07 -7.03
C PHE A 55 -13.63 4.65 -7.78
N PRO A 56 -13.30 4.17 -8.97
CA PRO A 56 -13.82 3.01 -9.70
C PRO A 56 -13.26 1.66 -9.21
N ASP A 57 -13.58 0.54 -9.90
CA ASP A 57 -13.03 -0.78 -9.59
C ASP A 57 -11.55 -0.86 -9.99
N CYS A 58 -10.70 -0.32 -9.12
CA CYS A 58 -9.26 -0.24 -9.23
C CYS A 58 -8.59 -1.04 -8.12
N PHE A 59 -7.28 -1.23 -8.25
CA PHE A 59 -6.44 -1.65 -7.13
C PHE A 59 -5.69 -0.46 -6.51
N ASN A 60 -5.36 -0.61 -5.24
CA ASN A 60 -4.42 0.28 -4.56
C ASN A 60 -2.99 -0.22 -4.76
N SER A 61 -2.09 0.66 -5.21
CA SER A 61 -0.69 0.31 -5.52
C SER A 61 0.22 0.20 -4.29
N GLY A 62 -0.31 0.35 -3.08
CA GLY A 62 0.47 0.28 -1.84
C GLY A 62 0.93 -1.12 -1.44
N VAL A 63 0.22 -2.17 -1.93
CA VAL A 63 0.66 -3.57 -1.79
C VAL A 63 0.46 -4.29 -3.11
N MET A 64 1.55 -4.79 -3.67
CA MET A 64 1.53 -5.47 -4.97
C MET A 64 2.41 -6.72 -4.92
N VAL A 65 2.00 -7.74 -5.67
CA VAL A 65 2.82 -8.89 -6.04
C VAL A 65 3.08 -8.80 -7.53
N LEU A 66 4.34 -8.88 -7.92
CA LEU A 66 4.69 -8.76 -9.35
C LEU A 66 5.84 -9.68 -9.74
N GLU A 67 5.85 -10.08 -11.00
CA GLU A 67 6.98 -10.72 -11.65
C GLU A 67 7.70 -9.67 -12.50
N PRO A 68 8.99 -9.36 -12.21
CA PRO A 68 9.75 -8.40 -13.00
C PRO A 68 9.84 -8.79 -14.47
N SER A 69 9.72 -7.80 -15.36
CA SER A 69 9.78 -7.98 -16.81
C SER A 69 10.27 -6.70 -17.46
N SER A 70 11.35 -6.79 -18.22
CA SER A 70 11.87 -5.66 -19.00
C SER A 70 10.87 -5.15 -20.05
N GLU A 71 10.03 -6.03 -20.58
CA GLU A 71 8.98 -5.65 -21.52
C GLU A 71 7.92 -4.79 -20.83
N ILE A 72 7.38 -5.25 -19.69
CA ILE A 72 6.39 -4.48 -18.89
C ILE A 72 7.02 -3.18 -18.42
N TYR A 73 8.27 -3.19 -17.96
CA TYR A 73 8.99 -1.95 -17.60
C TYR A 73 8.99 -0.94 -18.74
N GLY A 74 9.32 -1.38 -19.98
CA GLY A 74 9.32 -0.51 -21.17
C GLY A 74 7.93 0.06 -21.46
N GLN A 75 6.88 -0.74 -21.33
CA GLN A 75 5.49 -0.31 -21.54
C GLN A 75 5.07 0.72 -20.48
N LEU A 76 5.35 0.48 -19.20
CA LEU A 76 5.05 1.40 -18.10
C LEU A 76 5.83 2.71 -18.24
N LEU A 77 7.12 2.64 -18.60
CA LEU A 77 7.95 3.82 -18.85
C LEU A 77 7.40 4.66 -20.01
N TYR A 78 6.95 4.02 -21.09
CA TYR A 78 6.31 4.72 -22.22
C TYR A 78 5.05 5.47 -21.75
N LEU A 79 4.16 4.82 -20.99
CA LEU A 79 2.95 5.46 -20.44
C LEU A 79 3.30 6.64 -19.52
N ALA A 80 4.32 6.49 -18.68
CA ALA A 80 4.78 7.55 -17.80
C ALA A 80 5.29 8.78 -18.58
N ILE A 81 6.09 8.56 -19.62
CA ILE A 81 6.61 9.64 -20.50
C ILE A 81 5.47 10.36 -21.23
N GLN A 82 4.41 9.63 -21.63
CA GLN A 82 3.23 10.22 -22.24
C GLN A 82 2.30 10.92 -21.23
N GLY A 83 2.60 10.87 -19.94
CA GLY A 83 1.76 11.43 -18.88
C GLY A 83 0.42 10.71 -18.72
N VAL A 84 0.35 9.43 -19.07
CA VAL A 84 -0.86 8.63 -19.01
C VAL A 84 -1.08 8.15 -17.58
N SER A 85 -1.92 8.85 -16.85
CA SER A 85 -2.37 8.47 -15.50
C SER A 85 -3.66 9.24 -15.20
N PHE A 86 -4.70 8.60 -14.67
CA PHE A 86 -5.96 9.28 -14.37
C PHE A 86 -5.91 10.10 -13.08
N ASP A 87 -5.05 9.74 -12.13
CA ASP A 87 -4.84 10.47 -10.86
C ASP A 87 -3.55 11.31 -10.87
N GLY A 88 -2.74 11.18 -11.92
CA GLY A 88 -1.46 11.83 -12.07
C GLY A 88 -0.33 11.15 -11.27
N GLY A 89 -0.58 10.02 -10.62
CA GLY A 89 0.38 9.23 -9.86
C GLY A 89 0.67 7.85 -10.47
N ASP A 90 1.40 7.04 -9.74
CA ASP A 90 1.72 5.65 -10.11
C ASP A 90 0.47 4.76 -10.12
N GLN A 91 -0.45 4.94 -9.18
CA GLN A 91 -1.66 4.12 -9.08
C GLN A 91 -2.53 4.23 -10.33
N GLY A 92 -2.77 5.45 -10.81
CA GLY A 92 -3.54 5.68 -12.03
C GLY A 92 -2.88 5.10 -13.27
N LEU A 93 -1.56 5.23 -13.39
CA LEU A 93 -0.79 4.65 -14.48
C LEU A 93 -0.85 3.12 -14.45
N LEU A 94 -0.59 2.52 -13.29
CA LEU A 94 -0.60 1.06 -13.12
C LEU A 94 -1.98 0.46 -13.38
N ASN A 95 -3.06 1.11 -12.92
CA ASN A 95 -4.43 0.65 -13.18
C ASN A 95 -4.82 0.75 -14.67
N ILE A 96 -4.27 1.71 -15.42
CA ILE A 96 -4.46 1.79 -16.87
C ILE A 96 -3.76 0.62 -17.57
N HIS A 97 -2.54 0.30 -17.13
CA HIS A 97 -1.78 -0.80 -17.72
C HIS A 97 -2.34 -2.16 -17.35
N PHE A 98 -2.61 -2.40 -16.05
CA PHE A 98 -3.14 -3.65 -15.51
C PHE A 98 -4.67 -3.54 -15.31
N ASN A 99 -5.40 -3.25 -16.37
CA ASN A 99 -6.86 -3.09 -16.35
C ASN A 99 -7.62 -4.37 -15.96
N SER A 100 -6.94 -5.51 -15.99
CA SER A 100 -7.40 -6.80 -15.46
C SER A 100 -6.31 -7.36 -14.55
N PHE A 101 -6.44 -7.19 -13.26
CA PHE A 101 -5.48 -7.64 -12.26
C PHE A 101 -6.03 -8.82 -11.44
N HIS A 102 -5.14 -9.67 -10.94
CA HIS A 102 -5.52 -10.67 -9.96
C HIS A 102 -5.77 -10.02 -8.60
N ARG A 103 -6.97 -10.24 -8.06
CA ARG A 103 -7.42 -9.60 -6.83
C ARG A 103 -6.91 -10.34 -5.60
N LEU A 104 -6.03 -9.71 -4.84
CA LEU A 104 -5.68 -10.14 -3.49
C LEU A 104 -6.84 -9.87 -2.53
N SER A 105 -6.84 -10.53 -1.38
CA SER A 105 -7.75 -10.16 -0.30
C SER A 105 -7.49 -8.73 0.16
N PHE A 106 -8.55 -7.98 0.43
CA PHE A 106 -8.46 -6.64 1.01
C PHE A 106 -7.63 -6.58 2.31
N MET A 107 -7.53 -7.72 3.02
CA MET A 107 -6.75 -7.82 4.27
C MET A 107 -5.25 -7.58 4.08
N TYR A 108 -4.73 -7.67 2.86
CA TYR A 108 -3.32 -7.38 2.55
C TYR A 108 -3.03 -5.89 2.29
N ASN A 109 -4.06 -5.04 2.21
CA ASN A 109 -3.86 -3.59 2.05
C ASN A 109 -5.06 -2.83 2.63
N VAL A 110 -5.14 -2.82 3.96
CA VAL A 110 -6.27 -2.20 4.67
C VAL A 110 -6.00 -0.72 4.84
N GLU A 111 -6.62 0.10 4.00
CA GLU A 111 -6.60 1.56 4.08
C GLU A 111 -7.27 2.00 5.39
N LEU A 112 -6.48 2.19 6.42
CA LEU A 112 -6.99 2.33 7.78
C LEU A 112 -7.94 3.50 7.94
N TYR A 113 -7.58 4.68 7.43
CA TYR A 113 -8.40 5.88 7.58
C TYR A 113 -9.79 5.75 6.93
N ARG A 114 -9.87 5.22 5.71
CA ARG A 114 -11.14 5.02 5.00
C ARG A 114 -11.96 3.88 5.60
N SER A 115 -11.32 2.76 5.92
CA SER A 115 -11.97 1.61 6.55
C SER A 115 -12.56 1.98 7.89
N TYR A 116 -11.85 2.78 8.68
CA TYR A 116 -12.30 3.35 9.92
C TYR A 116 -13.56 4.22 9.74
N ARG A 117 -13.54 5.17 8.83
CA ARG A 117 -14.65 6.13 8.68
C ARG A 117 -15.91 5.52 8.07
N LEU A 118 -15.75 4.57 7.15
CA LEU A 118 -16.85 4.08 6.33
C LEU A 118 -17.32 2.67 6.70
N TYR A 119 -16.41 1.82 7.25
CA TYR A 119 -16.66 0.39 7.38
C TYR A 119 -16.25 -0.17 8.74
N MET A 120 -16.33 0.61 9.80
CA MET A 120 -15.88 0.21 11.13
C MET A 120 -16.48 -1.12 11.64
N PRO A 121 -17.77 -1.44 11.47
CA PRO A 121 -18.29 -2.73 11.88
C PRO A 121 -17.58 -3.92 11.20
N ALA A 122 -17.28 -3.79 9.92
CA ALA A 122 -16.53 -4.80 9.17
C ALA A 122 -15.07 -4.85 9.64
N LEU A 123 -14.41 -3.70 9.84
CA LEU A 123 -13.05 -3.63 10.35
C LEU A 123 -12.92 -4.34 11.71
N LYS A 124 -13.86 -4.12 12.63
CA LYS A 124 -13.90 -4.83 13.92
C LYS A 124 -14.13 -6.33 13.76
N HIS A 125 -15.05 -6.72 12.90
CA HIS A 125 -15.37 -8.13 12.67
C HIS A 125 -14.18 -8.92 12.10
N TYR A 126 -13.41 -8.28 11.21
CA TYR A 126 -12.26 -8.91 10.55
C TYR A 126 -10.92 -8.59 11.21
N LYS A 127 -10.88 -7.95 12.38
CA LYS A 127 -9.67 -7.47 13.06
C LYS A 127 -8.56 -8.52 13.08
N GLU A 128 -8.87 -9.76 13.44
CA GLU A 128 -7.90 -10.86 13.57
C GLU A 128 -7.35 -11.36 12.21
N LYS A 129 -7.97 -10.96 11.10
CA LYS A 129 -7.56 -11.36 9.74
C LYS A 129 -6.75 -10.28 9.03
N LEU A 130 -6.61 -9.09 9.62
CA LEU A 130 -5.85 -8.00 9.03
C LEU A 130 -4.39 -8.43 8.92
N THR A 131 -3.81 -8.28 7.75
CA THR A 131 -2.44 -8.71 7.48
C THR A 131 -1.50 -7.53 7.27
N VAL A 132 -1.90 -6.55 6.45
CA VAL A 132 -1.12 -5.33 6.22
C VAL A 132 -2.03 -4.12 6.37
N ILE A 133 -1.65 -3.21 7.24
CA ILE A 133 -2.31 -1.91 7.43
C ILE A 133 -1.61 -0.88 6.56
N HIS A 134 -2.39 -0.03 5.90
CA HIS A 134 -1.91 1.10 5.12
C HIS A 134 -2.38 2.40 5.76
N PHE A 135 -1.45 3.19 6.27
CA PHE A 135 -1.69 4.50 6.87
C PHE A 135 -1.83 5.59 5.80
N ILE A 136 -2.79 5.38 4.88
CA ILE A 136 -3.07 6.33 3.81
C ILE A 136 -3.60 7.66 4.37
N GLY A 137 -3.24 8.77 3.75
CA GLY A 137 -3.67 10.11 4.17
C GLY A 137 -2.52 10.97 4.65
N LYS A 138 -2.84 12.16 5.16
CA LYS A 138 -1.85 13.16 5.57
C LYS A 138 -1.19 12.81 6.90
N GLU A 139 -1.94 12.26 7.83
CA GLU A 139 -1.44 11.93 9.16
C GLU A 139 -0.82 10.53 9.15
N LYS A 140 0.43 10.49 9.52
CA LYS A 140 1.22 9.26 9.54
C LYS A 140 1.55 8.86 10.98
N PRO A 141 1.83 7.58 11.27
CA PRO A 141 2.18 7.15 12.62
C PRO A 141 3.32 7.95 13.23
N TRP A 142 4.32 8.32 12.44
CA TRP A 142 5.49 9.09 12.89
C TRP A 142 5.16 10.54 13.26
N ASP A 143 4.07 11.11 12.74
CA ASP A 143 3.59 12.46 13.08
C ASP A 143 2.73 12.47 14.35
N LEU A 144 2.22 11.31 14.76
CA LEU A 144 1.22 11.17 15.82
C LEU A 144 1.82 10.78 17.18
N LYS A 145 3.13 10.89 17.38
CA LYS A 145 3.80 10.50 18.63
C LYS A 145 3.09 11.11 19.86
N GLY A 146 2.37 10.25 20.60
CA GLY A 146 1.67 10.65 21.82
C GLY A 146 0.44 11.56 21.63
N LYS A 147 -0.02 11.75 20.39
CA LYS A 147 -1.22 12.53 20.07
C LYS A 147 -2.34 11.60 19.61
N MET A 148 -3.51 11.76 20.22
CA MET A 148 -4.76 11.14 19.72
C MET A 148 -5.16 11.81 18.40
N PRO A 149 -5.49 11.05 17.34
CA PRO A 149 -5.72 11.68 16.04
C PRO A 149 -6.96 12.48 16.09
N TRP A 150 -8.01 12.64 16.41
CA TRP A 150 -9.07 13.62 16.17
C TRP A 150 -10.41 13.38 16.87
N ASP A 151 -10.62 12.25 17.50
CA ASP A 151 -11.80 12.06 18.32
C ASP A 151 -11.55 11.01 19.43
N GLN A 152 -12.36 11.06 20.49
CA GLN A 152 -12.28 10.15 21.64
C GLN A 152 -13.27 8.98 21.52
N SER A 153 -13.70 8.62 20.30
CA SER A 153 -14.60 7.49 20.10
C SER A 153 -13.87 6.15 20.29
N ALA A 154 -14.63 5.11 20.57
CA ALA A 154 -14.11 3.73 20.62
C ALA A 154 -13.41 3.29 19.31
N TYR A 155 -13.46 4.11 18.30
CA TYR A 155 -12.83 3.95 17.01
C TYR A 155 -11.41 4.49 17.00
N ALA A 156 -11.16 5.60 17.70
CA ALA A 156 -9.83 6.13 17.94
C ALA A 156 -8.95 5.14 18.68
N GLU A 157 -9.52 4.35 19.60
CA GLU A 157 -8.76 3.33 20.34
C GLU A 157 -8.08 2.32 19.42
N PHE A 158 -8.81 1.77 18.42
CA PHE A 158 -8.22 0.79 17.50
C PHE A 158 -7.14 1.41 16.60
N TYR A 159 -7.35 2.64 16.15
CA TYR A 159 -6.33 3.36 15.38
C TYR A 159 -5.09 3.64 16.22
N CYS A 160 -5.29 4.09 17.47
CA CYS A 160 -4.19 4.33 18.40
C CYS A 160 -3.42 3.04 18.71
N GLU A 161 -4.11 1.92 18.92
CA GLU A 161 -3.48 0.60 19.09
C GLU A 161 -2.52 0.28 17.93
N LEU A 162 -2.91 0.57 16.69
CA LEU A 162 -2.07 0.31 15.53
C LEU A 162 -0.90 1.31 15.40
N VAL A 163 -1.12 2.57 15.76
CA VAL A 163 -0.04 3.58 15.82
C VAL A 163 0.97 3.22 16.93
N GLU A 164 0.50 2.78 18.08
CA GLU A 164 1.37 2.30 19.16
C GLU A 164 2.20 1.10 18.73
N LYS A 165 1.59 0.12 18.04
CA LYS A 165 2.32 -1.02 17.46
C LYS A 165 3.40 -0.57 16.49
N TRP A 166 3.10 0.42 15.65
CA TRP A 166 4.10 0.99 14.74
C TRP A 166 5.29 1.58 15.52
N TRP A 167 5.01 2.33 16.61
CA TRP A 167 6.07 2.89 17.46
C TRP A 167 6.89 1.84 18.20
N VAL A 168 6.26 0.73 18.61
CA VAL A 168 6.99 -0.40 19.21
C VAL A 168 8.00 -0.97 18.22
N VAL A 169 7.59 -1.21 16.97
CA VAL A 169 8.49 -1.69 15.92
C VAL A 169 9.61 -0.68 15.64
N TYR A 170 9.26 0.58 15.43
CA TYR A 170 10.24 1.63 15.16
C TYR A 170 11.30 1.74 16.26
N ASN A 171 10.87 1.75 17.52
CA ASN A 171 11.78 1.87 18.66
C ASN A 171 12.66 0.61 18.85
N SER A 172 12.18 -0.57 18.45
CA SER A 172 12.98 -1.79 18.52
C SER A 172 14.15 -1.78 17.54
N LEU A 173 13.98 -1.14 16.37
CA LEU A 173 15.05 -0.98 15.37
C LEU A 173 16.09 0.06 15.78
N ALA A 174 15.70 1.09 16.53
CA ALA A 174 16.61 2.16 16.98
C ALA A 174 17.58 1.74 18.10
N VAL A 175 17.40 0.56 18.70
CA VAL A 175 18.25 0.05 19.83
C VAL A 175 19.45 -0.73 19.31
N GLU A 176 19.51 -1.12 18.04
CA GLU A 176 20.61 -1.88 17.45
C GLU A 176 21.78 -1.03 16.91
N GLU A 177 21.71 0.30 17.02
CA GLU A 177 22.77 1.23 16.58
C GLU A 177 23.71 1.68 17.71
N VAL A 178 24.06 0.80 18.68
CA VAL A 178 25.06 1.10 19.72
C VAL A 178 26.23 0.12 19.66
#